data_42089f2e5b05b50fa836b7df1cf9c782
#
_entry.id   42089f2e5b05b50fa836b7df1cf9c782
#
_cell.length_a   1.000
_cell.length_b   1.000
_cell.length_c   1.000
_cell.angle_alpha   90.00
_cell.angle_beta   90.00
_cell.angle_gamma   90.00
#
_symmetry.space_group_name_H-M   'P 1'
#
loop_
_entity.id
_entity.type
_entity.pdbx_description
1 polymer ?
#
loop_
_entity_poly.entity_id
_entity_poly.type
_entity_poly.pdbx_seq_one_letter_code
_entity_poly.pdbx_strand_id
1 'polypeptide(L)'
;MQDSKIFREYVSPKRLLNVVKEVSNFHRIQASPMFREAAEHVTRICKEYGLDAQLIDYVSTPDTWYLQCKMFKEWSIKSATLDLVDPDIRLADFSADHISLVQKSYPIDRRNEPVDLVMLDKGPQEKNYEGLDLQDKWVFSRYQINTTNWVYKRGALGVVTDFIMETPNRKRSDLYHSMTYTSYWHRNVPGEPEARGFVLSPADGDRLAKLCSEKKEKDGGYLQVKPFIDSELYDGHIQDVEVTIEGRDDKVVYLAAHLCHPRSSANDNASGVSATIEAMNVISTLIREGRIEKPQHTIKLILMPEMMGTYPYLASHPDYDKALGAMNLDMVGGRQTRFYGPITLTKNPWSTPNLINEVATYSMSEAGKEARSLGNGFVALTNHRVESFSGGSDHVIYADPSINIPCCMLGQWPDLNYHTATDTLDVIDPEVLKFSCLTAICFAYNLANLTADDLPLLFEEL
;
A
#
# COMPACT_ATOMS: atom_id res chain seq x y z
N MET A 1 1.41 16.90 28.51
CA MET A 1 1.22 15.76 27.56
C MET A 1 0.58 14.58 28.28
N GLN A 2 -0.26 13.79 27.59
CA GLN A 2 -0.97 12.65 28.17
C GLN A 2 -0.09 11.40 28.19
N ASP A 3 -0.04 10.70 29.34
CA ASP A 3 0.65 9.40 29.52
C ASP A 3 -0.03 8.30 28.65
N SER A 4 0.78 7.45 28.03
CA SER A 4 0.31 6.33 27.20
C SER A 4 -0.49 5.27 27.96
N LYS A 5 -0.35 5.22 29.30
CA LYS A 5 -0.95 4.19 30.14
C LYS A 5 -2.48 4.10 30.00
N ILE A 6 -3.17 5.25 29.99
CA ILE A 6 -4.63 5.27 29.86
C ILE A 6 -5.08 4.73 28.49
N PHE A 7 -4.35 5.01 27.43
CA PHE A 7 -4.67 4.53 26.07
C PHE A 7 -4.44 3.03 25.95
N ARG A 8 -3.38 2.53 26.56
CA ARG A 8 -2.96 1.13 26.49
C ARG A 8 -4.00 0.14 26.97
N GLU A 9 -4.76 0.51 28.01
CA GLU A 9 -5.82 -0.30 28.58
C GLU A 9 -6.99 -0.50 27.59
N TYR A 10 -7.16 0.42 26.63
CA TYR A 10 -8.26 0.43 25.69
C TYR A 10 -7.90 -0.14 24.31
N VAL A 11 -6.61 -0.13 23.92
CA VAL A 11 -6.17 -0.73 22.64
C VAL A 11 -6.36 -2.25 22.67
N SER A 12 -7.13 -2.78 21.74
CA SER A 12 -7.43 -4.19 21.64
C SER A 12 -6.71 -4.88 20.48
N PRO A 13 -5.72 -5.76 20.77
CA PRO A 13 -5.08 -6.57 19.72
C PRO A 13 -6.09 -7.38 18.90
N LYS A 14 -7.19 -7.80 19.50
CA LYS A 14 -8.24 -8.54 18.80
C LYS A 14 -8.99 -7.65 17.79
N ARG A 15 -9.35 -6.41 18.15
CA ARG A 15 -9.98 -5.47 17.20
C ARG A 15 -9.02 -5.13 16.07
N LEU A 16 -7.75 -4.86 16.40
CA LEU A 16 -6.70 -4.61 15.41
C LEU A 16 -6.60 -5.74 14.39
N LEU A 17 -6.43 -7.00 14.82
CA LEU A 17 -6.35 -8.14 13.93
C LEU A 17 -7.63 -8.37 13.12
N ASN A 18 -8.81 -8.11 13.70
CA ASN A 18 -10.07 -8.24 12.97
C ASN A 18 -10.15 -7.24 11.82
N VAL A 19 -9.79 -5.96 12.04
CA VAL A 19 -9.78 -4.96 10.96
C VAL A 19 -8.78 -5.33 9.87
N VAL A 20 -7.55 -5.76 10.22
CA VAL A 20 -6.58 -6.26 9.23
C VAL A 20 -7.19 -7.39 8.40
N LYS A 21 -7.80 -8.39 9.07
CA LYS A 21 -8.43 -9.54 8.41
C LYS A 21 -9.55 -9.12 7.46
N GLU A 22 -10.41 -8.20 7.88
CA GLU A 22 -11.53 -7.74 7.08
C GLU A 22 -11.06 -6.95 5.87
N VAL A 23 -10.14 -6.00 6.05
CA VAL A 23 -9.59 -5.18 4.99
C VAL A 23 -8.80 -6.02 3.97
N SER A 24 -7.99 -6.98 4.43
CA SER A 24 -7.19 -7.85 3.55
C SER A 24 -8.00 -8.84 2.70
N ASN A 25 -9.32 -8.96 2.93
CA ASN A 25 -10.19 -9.76 2.06
C ASN A 25 -10.54 -9.08 0.73
N PHE A 26 -10.38 -7.76 0.63
CA PHE A 26 -10.68 -7.01 -0.58
C PHE A 26 -9.47 -6.91 -1.52
N HIS A 27 -9.72 -6.92 -2.83
CA HIS A 27 -8.73 -6.61 -3.84
C HIS A 27 -8.78 -5.11 -4.16
N ARG A 28 -8.12 -4.30 -3.36
CA ARG A 28 -8.29 -2.84 -3.23
C ARG A 28 -7.44 -2.05 -4.23
N ILE A 29 -7.61 -2.31 -5.52
CA ILE A 29 -6.84 -1.60 -6.55
C ILE A 29 -7.39 -0.17 -6.69
N GLN A 30 -6.50 0.81 -6.66
CA GLN A 30 -6.82 2.23 -6.82
C GLN A 30 -7.71 2.49 -8.04
N ALA A 31 -8.78 3.25 -7.85
CA ALA A 31 -9.82 3.48 -8.86
C ALA A 31 -10.34 2.15 -9.42
N SER A 32 -11.07 1.42 -8.60
CA SER A 32 -11.78 0.20 -8.98
C SER A 32 -13.05 0.02 -8.14
N PRO A 33 -14.06 -0.70 -8.64
CA PRO A 33 -15.25 -1.04 -7.84
C PRO A 33 -14.91 -1.77 -6.55
N MET A 34 -13.90 -2.65 -6.55
CA MET A 34 -13.47 -3.41 -5.37
C MET A 34 -12.78 -2.53 -4.32
N PHE A 35 -12.10 -1.45 -4.73
CA PHE A 35 -11.60 -0.44 -3.80
C PHE A 35 -12.76 0.31 -3.14
N ARG A 36 -13.76 0.72 -3.91
CA ARG A 36 -14.97 1.37 -3.41
C ARG A 36 -15.67 0.51 -2.37
N GLU A 37 -15.86 -0.78 -2.64
CA GLU A 37 -16.44 -1.75 -1.69
C GLU A 37 -15.65 -1.82 -0.38
N ALA A 38 -14.31 -1.81 -0.46
CA ALA A 38 -13.44 -1.79 0.72
C ALA A 38 -13.59 -0.47 1.52
N ALA A 39 -13.63 0.68 0.83
CA ALA A 39 -13.80 1.99 1.45
C ALA A 39 -15.18 2.13 2.13
N GLU A 40 -16.24 1.64 1.51
CA GLU A 40 -17.58 1.55 2.10
C GLU A 40 -17.61 0.65 3.33
N HIS A 41 -16.93 -0.50 3.26
CA HIS A 41 -16.81 -1.43 4.37
C HIS A 41 -16.09 -0.80 5.57
N VAL A 42 -14.97 -0.15 5.34
CA VAL A 42 -14.18 0.55 6.37
C VAL A 42 -14.97 1.71 6.97
N THR A 43 -15.68 2.49 6.15
CA THR A 43 -16.59 3.55 6.63
C THR A 43 -17.65 2.97 7.57
N ARG A 44 -18.20 1.80 7.26
CA ARG A 44 -19.18 1.12 8.13
C ARG A 44 -18.54 0.67 9.45
N ILE A 45 -17.34 0.07 9.44
CA ILE A 45 -16.61 -0.29 10.67
C ILE A 45 -16.43 0.93 11.57
N CYS A 46 -16.01 2.06 11.02
CA CYS A 46 -15.84 3.30 11.76
C CYS A 46 -17.17 3.75 12.41
N LYS A 47 -18.27 3.71 11.67
CA LYS A 47 -19.61 4.06 12.19
C LYS A 47 -20.08 3.10 13.28
N GLU A 48 -19.80 1.80 13.15
CA GLU A 48 -20.11 0.79 14.19
C GLU A 48 -19.34 1.05 15.49
N TYR A 49 -18.15 1.63 15.41
CA TYR A 49 -17.39 2.11 16.58
C TYR A 49 -17.91 3.46 17.12
N GLY A 50 -18.93 4.03 16.49
CA GLY A 50 -19.52 5.32 16.89
C GLY A 50 -18.65 6.52 16.50
N LEU A 51 -17.83 6.36 15.47
CA LEU A 51 -17.01 7.43 14.89
C LEU A 51 -17.80 8.21 13.84
N ASP A 52 -17.53 9.51 13.71
CA ASP A 52 -18.02 10.33 12.61
C ASP A 52 -17.16 10.04 11.37
N ALA A 53 -17.69 9.22 10.47
CA ALA A 53 -16.99 8.74 9.29
C ALA A 53 -17.80 9.00 8.02
N GLN A 54 -17.15 9.48 6.98
CA GLN A 54 -17.73 9.72 5.67
C GLN A 54 -16.86 9.16 4.55
N LEU A 55 -17.53 8.71 3.48
CA LEU A 55 -16.90 8.35 2.20
C LEU A 55 -16.95 9.59 1.31
N ILE A 56 -15.80 9.99 0.77
CA ILE A 56 -15.68 11.12 -0.15
C ILE A 56 -15.32 10.56 -1.52
N ASP A 57 -16.01 11.01 -2.55
CA ASP A 57 -15.90 10.51 -3.91
C ASP A 57 -15.35 11.62 -4.83
N TYR A 58 -14.28 11.34 -5.55
CA TYR A 58 -13.61 12.27 -6.45
C TYR A 58 -13.62 11.74 -7.87
N VAL A 59 -13.83 12.61 -8.85
CA VAL A 59 -13.76 12.26 -10.27
C VAL A 59 -12.34 11.83 -10.64
N SER A 60 -12.21 10.69 -11.31
CA SER A 60 -10.94 10.18 -11.82
C SER A 60 -11.05 9.88 -13.31
N THR A 61 -10.54 10.81 -14.12
CA THR A 61 -10.48 10.70 -15.58
C THR A 61 -9.12 11.18 -16.08
N PRO A 62 -8.69 10.82 -17.29
CA PRO A 62 -7.44 11.31 -17.86
C PRO A 62 -7.34 12.83 -18.04
N ASP A 63 -8.47 13.54 -18.01
CA ASP A 63 -8.52 15.00 -18.16
C ASP A 63 -8.65 15.73 -16.81
N THR A 64 -8.83 14.97 -15.73
CA THR A 64 -8.95 15.53 -14.37
C THR A 64 -7.57 15.73 -13.73
N TRP A 65 -7.39 16.89 -13.09
CA TRP A 65 -6.20 17.23 -12.32
C TRP A 65 -6.59 17.70 -10.92
N TYR A 66 -5.86 17.20 -9.94
CA TYR A 66 -5.89 17.71 -8.57
C TYR A 66 -4.49 18.17 -8.20
N LEU A 67 -4.35 19.46 -7.92
CA LEU A 67 -3.04 20.09 -7.76
C LEU A 67 -2.15 19.80 -8.99
N GLN A 68 -0.96 19.22 -8.79
CA GLN A 68 -0.06 18.83 -9.89
C GLN A 68 -0.25 17.37 -10.37
N CYS A 69 -1.23 16.65 -9.83
CA CYS A 69 -1.45 15.24 -10.17
C CYS A 69 -2.53 15.07 -11.23
N LYS A 70 -2.18 14.43 -12.34
CA LYS A 70 -3.12 13.98 -13.36
C LYS A 70 -3.75 12.66 -12.94
N MET A 71 -5.09 12.58 -12.98
CA MET A 71 -5.82 11.36 -12.67
C MET A 71 -5.83 10.39 -13.85
N PHE A 72 -6.48 9.25 -13.67
CA PHE A 72 -6.47 8.12 -14.58
C PHE A 72 -7.84 7.42 -14.59
N LYS A 73 -8.03 6.50 -15.54
CA LYS A 73 -9.28 5.73 -15.66
C LYS A 73 -9.50 4.77 -14.50
N GLU A 74 -10.73 4.62 -14.10
CA GLU A 74 -11.17 3.52 -13.25
C GLU A 74 -11.06 2.19 -14.02
N TRP A 75 -10.73 1.11 -13.31
CA TRP A 75 -10.51 -0.22 -13.88
C TRP A 75 -11.37 -1.26 -13.18
N SER A 76 -12.14 -2.01 -13.95
CA SER A 76 -12.88 -3.17 -13.48
C SER A 76 -12.36 -4.46 -14.12
N ILE A 77 -12.47 -5.56 -13.38
CA ILE A 77 -12.05 -6.90 -13.82
C ILE A 77 -13.10 -7.92 -13.38
N LYS A 78 -13.54 -8.76 -14.30
CA LYS A 78 -14.44 -9.88 -14.00
C LYS A 78 -13.69 -11.20 -13.91
N SER A 79 -12.81 -11.47 -14.86
CA SER A 79 -12.04 -12.71 -14.90
C SER A 79 -10.84 -12.57 -15.82
N ALA A 80 -9.77 -13.33 -15.53
CA ALA A 80 -8.61 -13.43 -16.41
C ALA A 80 -7.93 -14.78 -16.25
N THR A 81 -7.46 -15.35 -17.36
CA THR A 81 -6.72 -16.62 -17.39
C THR A 81 -5.64 -16.59 -18.46
N LEU A 82 -4.57 -17.35 -18.22
CA LEU A 82 -3.54 -17.64 -19.20
C LEU A 82 -3.32 -19.15 -19.26
N ASP A 83 -3.66 -19.77 -20.36
CA ASP A 83 -3.48 -21.20 -20.59
C ASP A 83 -2.36 -21.46 -21.60
N LEU A 84 -1.50 -22.42 -21.31
CA LEU A 84 -0.55 -23.01 -22.25
C LEU A 84 -1.29 -24.09 -23.07
N VAL A 85 -1.01 -24.18 -24.37
CA VAL A 85 -1.71 -25.11 -25.25
C VAL A 85 -1.13 -26.54 -25.16
N ASP A 86 0.20 -26.63 -25.24
CA ASP A 86 0.92 -27.91 -25.18
C ASP A 86 2.22 -27.75 -24.35
N PRO A 87 2.30 -28.42 -23.19
CA PRO A 87 1.24 -29.20 -22.52
C PRO A 87 0.07 -28.31 -22.09
N ASP A 88 -1.15 -28.87 -22.01
CA ASP A 88 -2.35 -28.14 -21.56
C ASP A 88 -2.25 -27.84 -20.05
N ILE A 89 -1.88 -26.60 -19.74
CA ILE A 89 -1.63 -26.15 -18.36
C ILE A 89 -2.21 -24.74 -18.17
N ARG A 90 -2.98 -24.54 -17.09
CA ARG A 90 -3.35 -23.23 -16.59
C ARG A 90 -2.12 -22.57 -15.95
N LEU A 91 -1.58 -21.51 -16.57
CA LEU A 91 -0.43 -20.76 -16.05
C LEU A 91 -0.84 -19.71 -15.03
N ALA A 92 -1.94 -19.00 -15.27
CA ALA A 92 -2.45 -17.97 -14.38
C ALA A 92 -3.98 -17.97 -14.37
N ASP A 93 -4.57 -17.71 -13.19
CA ASP A 93 -6.01 -17.62 -12.98
C ASP A 93 -6.29 -16.55 -11.91
N PHE A 94 -6.89 -15.43 -12.34
CA PHE A 94 -7.23 -14.32 -11.45
C PHE A 94 -8.17 -14.73 -10.30
N SER A 95 -9.05 -15.69 -10.53
CA SER A 95 -9.98 -16.16 -9.49
C SER A 95 -9.29 -16.98 -8.40
N ALA A 96 -8.21 -17.65 -8.74
CA ALA A 96 -7.40 -18.42 -7.79
C ALA A 96 -6.43 -17.53 -7.01
N ASP A 97 -5.78 -16.60 -7.69
CA ASP A 97 -4.91 -15.59 -7.07
C ASP A 97 -4.98 -14.27 -7.86
N HIS A 98 -5.48 -13.21 -7.20
CA HIS A 98 -5.66 -11.90 -7.83
C HIS A 98 -4.36 -11.25 -8.27
N ILE A 99 -3.22 -11.65 -7.68
CA ILE A 99 -1.88 -11.13 -8.05
C ILE A 99 -1.40 -11.72 -9.38
N SER A 100 -1.98 -12.83 -9.85
CA SER A 100 -1.63 -13.44 -11.12
C SER A 100 -1.90 -12.56 -12.35
N LEU A 101 -2.71 -11.52 -12.21
CA LEU A 101 -2.98 -10.52 -13.27
C LEU A 101 -2.24 -9.21 -12.97
N VAL A 102 -1.55 -8.67 -13.97
CA VAL A 102 -1.03 -7.31 -13.88
C VAL A 102 -2.19 -6.32 -13.81
N GLN A 103 -2.21 -5.50 -12.78
CA GLN A 103 -3.29 -4.55 -12.53
C GLN A 103 -3.44 -3.58 -13.70
N LYS A 104 -4.67 -3.15 -13.98
CA LYS A 104 -5.01 -2.24 -15.08
C LYS A 104 -4.68 -2.78 -16.47
N SER A 105 -4.62 -4.10 -16.63
CA SER A 105 -4.53 -4.75 -17.93
C SER A 105 -5.77 -4.48 -18.78
N TYR A 106 -5.57 -4.17 -20.06
CA TYR A 106 -6.63 -4.06 -21.07
C TYR A 106 -7.25 -5.42 -21.39
N PRO A 107 -8.50 -5.46 -21.89
CA PRO A 107 -9.19 -6.71 -22.25
C PRO A 107 -8.54 -7.41 -23.45
N ILE A 108 -8.65 -8.73 -23.50
CA ILE A 108 -8.29 -9.58 -24.64
C ILE A 108 -9.02 -10.92 -24.54
N ASP A 109 -9.40 -11.49 -25.70
CA ASP A 109 -9.88 -12.88 -25.79
C ASP A 109 -9.21 -13.62 -26.93
N ARG A 110 -8.30 -14.53 -26.60
CA ARG A 110 -7.59 -15.42 -27.51
C ARG A 110 -7.78 -16.90 -27.14
N ARG A 111 -8.88 -17.24 -26.49
CA ARG A 111 -9.18 -18.64 -26.07
C ARG A 111 -9.30 -19.59 -27.25
N ASN A 112 -9.80 -19.10 -28.39
CA ASN A 112 -9.99 -19.90 -29.61
C ASN A 112 -8.88 -19.66 -30.67
N GLU A 113 -8.03 -18.67 -30.45
CA GLU A 113 -6.97 -18.28 -31.37
C GLU A 113 -5.64 -18.18 -30.59
N PRO A 114 -4.96 -19.31 -30.30
CA PRO A 114 -3.71 -19.30 -29.57
C PRO A 114 -2.66 -18.40 -30.24
N VAL A 115 -1.80 -17.79 -29.43
CA VAL A 115 -0.72 -16.92 -29.89
C VAL A 115 0.63 -17.45 -29.44
N ASP A 116 1.68 -17.20 -30.25
CA ASP A 116 3.03 -17.63 -29.92
C ASP A 116 3.56 -16.92 -28.68
N LEU A 117 4.28 -17.65 -27.82
CA LEU A 117 4.94 -17.18 -26.63
C LEU A 117 6.45 -17.04 -26.85
N VAL A 118 6.94 -15.82 -26.91
CA VAL A 118 8.35 -15.52 -27.11
C VAL A 118 9.05 -15.19 -25.81
N MET A 119 10.06 -15.99 -25.42
CA MET A 119 10.85 -15.74 -24.22
C MET A 119 11.97 -14.74 -24.46
N LEU A 120 12.11 -13.74 -23.60
CA LEU A 120 13.24 -12.81 -23.55
C LEU A 120 14.36 -13.39 -22.69
N ASP A 121 15.42 -13.88 -23.32
CA ASP A 121 16.54 -14.61 -22.69
C ASP A 121 17.87 -13.82 -22.67
N LYS A 122 17.92 -12.60 -23.27
CA LYS A 122 19.14 -11.81 -23.44
C LYS A 122 19.18 -10.49 -22.67
N GLY A 123 18.45 -10.40 -21.56
CA GLY A 123 18.35 -9.17 -20.74
C GLY A 123 17.13 -8.32 -21.10
N PRO A 124 16.86 -7.23 -20.34
CA PRO A 124 15.65 -6.43 -20.54
C PRO A 124 15.75 -5.40 -21.68
N GLN A 125 16.96 -5.15 -22.22
CA GLN A 125 17.20 -4.06 -23.17
C GLN A 125 16.74 -4.41 -24.57
N GLU A 126 15.99 -3.54 -25.24
CA GLU A 126 15.50 -3.68 -26.61
C GLU A 126 16.60 -4.00 -27.62
N LYS A 127 17.76 -3.36 -27.51
CA LYS A 127 18.90 -3.54 -28.40
C LYS A 127 19.41 -4.99 -28.49
N ASN A 128 19.14 -5.82 -27.50
CA ASN A 128 19.58 -7.23 -27.47
C ASN A 128 18.70 -8.13 -28.35
N TYR A 129 17.61 -7.57 -28.91
CA TYR A 129 16.59 -8.29 -29.67
C TYR A 129 16.35 -7.69 -31.05
N GLU A 130 17.43 -7.21 -31.70
CA GLU A 130 17.37 -6.75 -33.10
C GLU A 130 16.87 -7.89 -34.01
N GLY A 131 15.91 -7.57 -34.89
CA GLY A 131 15.32 -8.54 -35.83
C GLY A 131 14.29 -9.50 -35.19
N LEU A 132 14.06 -9.46 -33.89
CA LEU A 132 13.03 -10.27 -33.28
C LEU A 132 11.64 -9.70 -33.61
N ASP A 133 10.80 -10.52 -34.24
CA ASP A 133 9.41 -10.20 -34.55
C ASP A 133 8.53 -10.53 -33.34
N LEU A 134 7.81 -9.52 -32.81
CA LEU A 134 6.87 -9.64 -31.70
C LEU A 134 5.42 -9.32 -32.10
N GLN A 135 5.19 -9.05 -33.42
CA GLN A 135 3.85 -8.73 -33.88
C GLN A 135 2.87 -9.86 -33.57
N ASP A 136 1.77 -9.51 -32.90
CA ASP A 136 0.70 -10.43 -32.49
C ASP A 136 1.14 -11.62 -31.61
N LYS A 137 2.26 -11.47 -30.88
CA LYS A 137 2.78 -12.49 -29.98
C LYS A 137 2.63 -12.11 -28.51
N TRP A 138 2.66 -13.10 -27.64
CA TRP A 138 2.79 -12.93 -26.20
C TRP A 138 4.25 -13.05 -25.79
N VAL A 139 4.69 -12.28 -24.80
CA VAL A 139 6.10 -12.24 -24.38
C VAL A 139 6.23 -12.82 -22.97
N PHE A 140 7.14 -13.75 -22.77
CA PHE A 140 7.60 -14.17 -21.46
C PHE A 140 8.87 -13.42 -21.09
N SER A 141 8.80 -12.60 -20.02
CA SER A 141 9.89 -11.77 -19.55
C SER A 141 10.23 -12.10 -18.11
N ARG A 142 11.48 -12.42 -17.82
CA ARG A 142 11.99 -12.64 -16.46
C ARG A 142 12.46 -11.34 -15.79
N TYR A 143 12.17 -10.21 -16.40
CA TYR A 143 12.60 -8.87 -15.97
C TYR A 143 11.40 -8.04 -15.53
N GLN A 144 11.70 -6.99 -14.76
CA GLN A 144 10.66 -6.05 -14.32
C GLN A 144 9.88 -5.51 -15.55
N ILE A 145 8.56 -5.52 -15.46
CA ILE A 145 7.68 -5.23 -16.60
C ILE A 145 7.93 -3.83 -17.21
N ASN A 146 8.25 -2.84 -16.38
CA ASN A 146 8.55 -1.49 -16.83
C ASN A 146 9.83 -1.40 -17.70
N THR A 147 10.77 -2.33 -17.50
CA THR A 147 12.01 -2.37 -18.30
C THR A 147 11.83 -3.05 -19.65
N THR A 148 10.68 -3.68 -19.87
CA THR A 148 10.34 -4.41 -21.11
C THR A 148 9.16 -3.80 -21.84
N ASN A 149 8.71 -2.60 -21.49
CA ASN A 149 7.57 -1.91 -22.14
C ASN A 149 7.78 -1.67 -23.66
N TRP A 150 9.02 -1.71 -24.15
CA TRP A 150 9.34 -1.59 -25.58
C TRP A 150 8.69 -2.71 -26.42
N VAL A 151 8.36 -3.88 -25.84
CA VAL A 151 7.75 -5.00 -26.58
C VAL A 151 6.41 -4.61 -27.20
N TYR A 152 5.64 -3.74 -26.54
CA TYR A 152 4.37 -3.23 -27.06
C TYR A 152 4.54 -2.37 -28.29
N LYS A 153 5.64 -1.61 -28.40
CA LYS A 153 5.97 -0.82 -29.59
C LYS A 153 6.32 -1.70 -30.79
N ARG A 154 6.67 -2.98 -30.53
CA ARG A 154 6.91 -4.01 -31.54
C ARG A 154 5.71 -4.91 -31.79
N GLY A 155 4.53 -4.52 -31.36
CA GLY A 155 3.28 -5.21 -31.60
C GLY A 155 2.98 -6.39 -30.70
N ALA A 156 3.71 -6.59 -29.58
CA ALA A 156 3.37 -7.63 -28.61
C ALA A 156 1.98 -7.39 -28.02
N LEU A 157 1.18 -8.46 -27.90
CA LEU A 157 -0.17 -8.42 -27.33
C LEU A 157 -0.18 -8.31 -25.81
N GLY A 158 0.85 -8.85 -25.15
CA GLY A 158 0.95 -8.85 -23.70
C GLY A 158 2.25 -9.47 -23.18
N VAL A 159 2.43 -9.40 -21.88
CA VAL A 159 3.62 -9.94 -21.19
C VAL A 159 3.18 -10.88 -20.07
N VAL A 160 3.90 -11.97 -19.88
CA VAL A 160 3.87 -12.74 -18.62
C VAL A 160 5.25 -12.64 -17.96
N THR A 161 5.29 -12.44 -16.65
CA THR A 161 6.54 -12.24 -15.90
C THR A 161 6.59 -13.04 -14.62
N ASP A 162 7.79 -13.53 -14.25
CA ASP A 162 8.10 -14.19 -12.98
C ASP A 162 9.08 -13.35 -12.13
N PHE A 163 9.13 -12.04 -12.39
CA PHE A 163 10.07 -11.14 -11.75
C PHE A 163 9.79 -11.00 -10.25
N ILE A 164 10.84 -11.16 -9.46
CA ILE A 164 10.87 -10.79 -8.03
C ILE A 164 11.95 -9.73 -7.83
N MET A 165 11.59 -8.63 -7.20
CA MET A 165 12.56 -7.61 -6.80
C MET A 165 13.45 -8.15 -5.67
N GLU A 166 14.73 -8.34 -5.94
CA GLU A 166 15.70 -8.73 -4.91
C GLU A 166 16.23 -7.51 -4.14
N THR A 167 16.49 -7.72 -2.85
CA THR A 167 17.14 -6.76 -1.95
C THR A 167 18.26 -7.47 -1.18
N PRO A 168 19.10 -6.78 -0.42
CA PRO A 168 20.16 -7.44 0.35
C PRO A 168 19.68 -8.56 1.29
N ASN A 169 18.45 -8.43 1.80
CA ASN A 169 17.82 -9.37 2.75
C ASN A 169 16.65 -10.16 2.17
N ARG A 170 16.39 -10.08 0.87
CA ARG A 170 15.36 -10.82 0.15
C ARG A 170 15.89 -11.29 -1.20
N LYS A 171 15.90 -12.59 -1.42
CA LYS A 171 16.30 -13.21 -2.69
C LYS A 171 15.10 -13.86 -3.38
N ARG A 172 15.22 -14.06 -4.70
CA ARG A 172 14.22 -14.76 -5.50
C ARG A 172 13.90 -16.16 -4.91
N SER A 173 14.90 -16.83 -4.34
CA SER A 173 14.72 -18.13 -3.68
C SER A 173 13.87 -18.09 -2.42
N ASP A 174 13.83 -16.96 -1.71
CA ASP A 174 13.04 -16.82 -0.49
C ASP A 174 11.53 -16.73 -0.80
N LEU A 175 11.19 -16.34 -2.03
CA LEU A 175 9.84 -16.16 -2.55
C LEU A 175 9.56 -17.07 -3.75
N TYR A 176 10.18 -18.27 -3.78
CA TYR A 176 10.18 -19.14 -4.96
C TYR A 176 8.78 -19.56 -5.43
N HIS A 177 7.83 -19.68 -4.51
CA HIS A 177 6.43 -20.03 -4.79
C HIS A 177 5.47 -18.83 -4.61
N SER A 178 5.97 -17.62 -4.52
CA SER A 178 5.16 -16.41 -4.39
C SER A 178 5.18 -15.58 -5.67
N MET A 179 4.17 -14.75 -5.86
CA MET A 179 4.08 -13.78 -6.95
C MET A 179 4.28 -12.37 -6.41
N THR A 180 4.92 -11.48 -7.18
CA THR A 180 4.99 -10.04 -6.91
C THR A 180 3.95 -9.34 -7.74
N TYR A 181 3.07 -8.55 -7.14
CA TYR A 181 2.13 -7.76 -7.93
C TYR A 181 2.83 -6.62 -8.69
N THR A 182 2.26 -6.23 -9.80
CA THR A 182 2.69 -5.08 -10.59
C THR A 182 1.49 -4.46 -11.31
N SER A 183 1.65 -3.21 -11.75
CA SER A 183 0.57 -2.42 -12.35
C SER A 183 1.03 -1.73 -13.61
N TYR A 184 0.10 -1.55 -14.56
CA TYR A 184 0.26 -0.61 -15.65
C TYR A 184 -0.29 0.76 -15.24
N TRP A 185 0.58 1.77 -15.25
CA TRP A 185 0.20 3.15 -15.02
C TRP A 185 0.02 3.85 -16.36
N HIS A 186 -1.17 3.67 -16.96
CA HIS A 186 -1.50 4.27 -18.23
C HIS A 186 -1.56 5.79 -18.13
N ARG A 187 -0.84 6.46 -19.04
CA ARG A 187 -0.87 7.93 -19.14
C ARG A 187 -2.10 8.43 -19.90
N ASN A 188 -2.79 7.52 -20.60
CA ASN A 188 -3.96 7.79 -21.44
C ASN A 188 -3.68 8.90 -22.46
N VAL A 189 -2.54 8.79 -23.15
CA VAL A 189 -2.14 9.70 -24.22
C VAL A 189 -2.30 9.02 -25.59
N PRO A 190 -2.55 9.79 -26.67
CA PRO A 190 -2.67 9.23 -28.00
C PRO A 190 -1.44 8.39 -28.39
N GLY A 191 -1.67 7.16 -28.87
CA GLY A 191 -0.62 6.23 -29.26
C GLY A 191 0.03 5.44 -28.13
N GLU A 192 -0.45 5.58 -26.89
CA GLU A 192 -0.06 4.69 -25.81
C GLU A 192 -0.56 3.27 -26.09
N PRO A 193 0.30 2.24 -26.01
CA PRO A 193 -0.13 0.88 -26.28
C PRO A 193 -1.04 0.34 -25.18
N GLU A 194 -2.02 -0.47 -25.56
CA GLU A 194 -2.85 -1.23 -24.63
C GLU A 194 -2.02 -2.35 -24.00
N ALA A 195 -1.53 -2.14 -22.80
CA ALA A 195 -0.71 -3.12 -22.11
C ALA A 195 -1.58 -4.17 -21.40
N ARG A 196 -1.11 -5.43 -21.41
CA ARG A 196 -1.76 -6.60 -20.83
C ARG A 196 -0.71 -7.51 -20.22
N GLY A 197 -1.01 -8.13 -19.09
CA GLY A 197 0.00 -8.99 -18.50
C GLY A 197 -0.48 -9.92 -17.41
N PHE A 198 0.32 -10.97 -17.21
CA PHE A 198 0.16 -11.92 -16.13
C PHE A 198 1.45 -12.03 -15.32
N VAL A 199 1.31 -12.51 -14.10
CA VAL A 199 2.41 -12.74 -13.17
C VAL A 199 2.43 -14.21 -12.78
N LEU A 200 3.62 -14.79 -12.75
CA LEU A 200 3.88 -16.14 -12.29
C LEU A 200 4.78 -16.13 -11.05
N SER A 201 4.75 -17.21 -10.29
CA SER A 201 5.78 -17.45 -9.30
C SER A 201 7.13 -17.76 -9.99
N PRO A 202 8.28 -17.54 -9.32
CA PRO A 202 9.58 -18.00 -9.81
C PRO A 202 9.59 -19.47 -10.20
N ALA A 203 8.92 -20.34 -9.44
CA ALA A 203 8.83 -21.78 -9.71
C ALA A 203 8.14 -22.08 -11.04
N ASP A 204 6.99 -21.42 -11.30
CA ASP A 204 6.24 -21.58 -12.54
C ASP A 204 6.98 -20.94 -13.72
N GLY A 205 7.66 -19.80 -13.48
CA GLY A 205 8.51 -19.16 -14.48
C GLY A 205 9.70 -20.03 -14.89
N ASP A 206 10.37 -20.72 -13.95
CA ASP A 206 11.46 -21.66 -14.24
C ASP A 206 10.95 -22.85 -15.07
N ARG A 207 9.77 -23.37 -14.71
CA ARG A 207 9.12 -24.43 -15.48
C ARG A 207 8.78 -23.97 -16.91
N LEU A 208 8.21 -22.78 -17.06
CA LEU A 208 7.85 -22.21 -18.35
C LEU A 208 9.10 -21.93 -19.20
N ALA A 209 10.17 -21.40 -18.62
CA ALA A 209 11.43 -21.15 -19.31
C ALA A 209 12.04 -22.44 -19.86
N LYS A 210 12.00 -23.53 -19.07
CA LYS A 210 12.45 -24.85 -19.51
C LYS A 210 11.64 -25.35 -20.70
N LEU A 211 10.31 -25.28 -20.65
CA LEU A 211 9.43 -25.68 -21.76
C LEU A 211 9.69 -24.84 -23.02
N CYS A 212 9.89 -23.53 -22.89
CA CYS A 212 10.25 -22.66 -24.03
C CYS A 212 11.57 -23.09 -24.69
N SER A 213 12.59 -23.42 -23.87
CA SER A 213 13.88 -23.87 -24.37
C SER A 213 13.80 -25.22 -25.07
N GLU A 214 13.12 -26.19 -24.47
CA GLU A 214 12.89 -27.53 -25.04
C GLU A 214 12.15 -27.45 -26.40
N LYS A 215 11.12 -26.60 -26.50
CA LYS A 215 10.39 -26.37 -27.76
C LYS A 215 11.28 -25.80 -28.84
N LYS A 216 12.08 -24.79 -28.50
CA LYS A 216 13.01 -24.14 -29.41
C LYS A 216 14.10 -25.09 -29.92
N GLU A 217 14.64 -25.94 -29.05
CA GLU A 217 15.64 -26.96 -29.41
C GLU A 217 15.06 -28.06 -30.29
N LYS A 218 13.83 -28.47 -30.04
CA LYS A 218 13.16 -29.57 -30.74
C LYS A 218 12.83 -29.26 -32.21
N ASP A 219 12.27 -28.06 -32.46
CA ASP A 219 11.72 -27.71 -33.75
C ASP A 219 11.92 -26.23 -34.19
N GLY A 220 12.64 -25.45 -33.37
CA GLY A 220 12.86 -24.02 -33.65
C GLY A 220 11.63 -23.14 -33.43
N GLY A 221 10.51 -23.70 -32.95
CA GLY A 221 9.22 -23.00 -32.77
C GLY A 221 9.03 -22.35 -31.41
N TYR A 222 7.83 -21.83 -31.22
CA TYR A 222 7.39 -21.23 -29.97
C TYR A 222 6.30 -22.09 -29.31
N LEU A 223 6.20 -22.01 -27.98
CA LEU A 223 5.00 -22.46 -27.28
C LEU A 223 3.83 -21.53 -27.65
N GLN A 224 2.61 -22.02 -27.48
CA GLN A 224 1.41 -21.21 -27.72
C GLN A 224 0.60 -21.03 -26.42
N VAL A 225 0.06 -19.83 -26.23
CA VAL A 225 -0.78 -19.49 -25.07
C VAL A 225 -2.16 -18.97 -25.52
N LYS A 226 -3.14 -19.09 -24.64
CA LYS A 226 -4.51 -18.60 -24.78
C LYS A 226 -4.79 -17.54 -23.72
N PRO A 227 -4.39 -16.29 -23.91
CA PRO A 227 -4.70 -15.23 -22.95
C PRO A 227 -6.19 -14.83 -23.03
N PHE A 228 -6.80 -14.66 -21.86
CA PHE A 228 -8.14 -14.13 -21.70
C PHE A 228 -8.16 -13.13 -20.55
N ILE A 229 -8.67 -11.92 -20.77
CA ILE A 229 -8.86 -10.87 -19.75
C ILE A 229 -10.18 -10.18 -20.07
N ASP A 230 -11.15 -10.29 -19.18
CA ASP A 230 -12.44 -9.57 -19.22
C ASP A 230 -12.38 -8.39 -18.25
N SER A 231 -11.83 -7.30 -18.71
CA SER A 231 -11.65 -6.06 -17.97
C SER A 231 -12.17 -4.86 -18.74
N GLU A 232 -12.32 -3.74 -18.05
CA GLU A 232 -12.72 -2.47 -18.64
C GLU A 232 -11.98 -1.31 -17.98
N LEU A 233 -11.57 -0.31 -18.77
CA LEU A 233 -11.04 0.96 -18.31
C LEU A 233 -11.98 2.09 -18.77
N TYR A 234 -12.52 2.84 -17.82
CA TYR A 234 -13.53 3.87 -18.07
C TYR A 234 -13.32 5.10 -17.20
N ASP A 235 -13.96 6.19 -17.55
CA ASP A 235 -13.97 7.40 -16.75
C ASP A 235 -14.81 7.15 -15.49
N GLY A 236 -14.21 7.34 -14.32
CA GLY A 236 -14.81 6.92 -13.07
C GLY A 236 -14.40 7.78 -11.88
N HIS A 237 -14.19 7.15 -10.74
CA HIS A 237 -13.96 7.84 -9.48
C HIS A 237 -12.86 7.18 -8.64
N ILE A 238 -12.36 7.95 -7.68
CA ILE A 238 -11.46 7.50 -6.59
C ILE A 238 -12.07 7.94 -5.26
N GLN A 239 -11.92 7.13 -4.21
CA GLN A 239 -12.57 7.38 -2.93
C GLN A 239 -11.56 7.55 -1.80
N ASP A 240 -11.89 8.45 -0.85
CA ASP A 240 -11.25 8.55 0.44
C ASP A 240 -12.27 8.31 1.56
N VAL A 241 -11.81 7.82 2.70
CA VAL A 241 -12.59 7.74 3.93
C VAL A 241 -12.02 8.75 4.92
N GLU A 242 -12.85 9.71 5.32
CA GLU A 242 -12.51 10.67 6.38
C GLU A 242 -13.21 10.27 7.68
N VAL A 243 -12.47 10.30 8.80
CA VAL A 243 -13.02 10.10 10.15
C VAL A 243 -12.61 11.29 11.01
N THR A 244 -13.56 11.92 11.70
CA THR A 244 -13.33 13.15 12.45
C THR A 244 -13.63 12.99 13.94
N ILE A 245 -12.72 13.50 14.77
CA ILE A 245 -12.94 13.81 16.20
C ILE A 245 -12.83 15.31 16.34
N GLU A 246 -13.97 15.97 16.47
CA GLU A 246 -14.05 17.42 16.61
C GLU A 246 -13.28 17.95 17.80
N GLY A 247 -12.42 18.93 17.59
CA GLY A 247 -11.74 19.70 18.63
C GLY A 247 -12.57 20.87 19.15
N ARG A 248 -11.93 21.71 19.96
CA ARG A 248 -12.51 22.97 20.47
C ARG A 248 -12.32 24.13 19.48
N ASP A 249 -11.42 23.98 18.53
CA ASP A 249 -11.19 24.90 17.41
C ASP A 249 -11.01 24.16 16.07
N ASP A 250 -10.75 24.89 15.00
CA ASP A 250 -10.70 24.42 13.62
C ASP A 250 -9.30 24.04 13.11
N LYS A 251 -8.28 24.10 13.96
CA LYS A 251 -6.97 23.52 13.61
C LYS A 251 -7.03 22.00 13.59
N VAL A 252 -6.19 21.38 12.76
CA VAL A 252 -6.30 19.96 12.48
C VAL A 252 -4.97 19.22 12.68
N VAL A 253 -5.04 18.07 13.30
CA VAL A 253 -3.98 17.03 13.32
C VAL A 253 -4.46 15.86 12.47
N TYR A 254 -3.63 15.40 11.54
CA TYR A 254 -3.98 14.31 10.65
C TYR A 254 -3.30 13.00 11.06
N LEU A 255 -4.06 11.91 11.00
CA LEU A 255 -3.56 10.55 10.80
C LEU A 255 -3.87 10.14 9.37
N ALA A 256 -2.96 9.44 8.72
CA ALA A 256 -3.13 8.98 7.35
C ALA A 256 -2.68 7.53 7.20
N ALA A 257 -3.36 6.75 6.36
CA ALA A 257 -2.93 5.44 5.93
C ALA A 257 -3.56 5.11 4.58
N HIS A 258 -2.81 4.52 3.66
CA HIS A 258 -3.45 4.12 2.42
C HIS A 258 -4.24 2.82 2.58
N LEU A 259 -5.39 2.75 1.91
CA LEU A 259 -6.31 1.61 1.94
C LEU A 259 -6.08 0.66 0.77
N CYS A 260 -5.47 1.14 -0.31
CA CYS A 260 -5.29 0.36 -1.54
C CYS A 260 -4.33 -0.82 -1.37
N HIS A 261 -4.22 -1.61 -2.36
CA HIS A 261 -3.32 -2.73 -2.68
C HIS A 261 -4.08 -4.01 -3.03
N PRO A 262 -3.47 -5.01 -3.66
CA PRO A 262 -4.12 -6.27 -3.95
C PRO A 262 -4.58 -7.03 -2.70
N ARG A 263 -5.44 -7.98 -2.87
CA ARG A 263 -5.72 -9.00 -1.87
C ARG A 263 -4.46 -9.91 -1.72
N SER A 264 -3.91 -10.18 -0.55
CA SER A 264 -4.37 -9.78 0.77
C SER A 264 -3.74 -8.47 1.27
N SER A 265 -2.44 -8.26 1.07
CA SER A 265 -1.70 -7.06 1.51
C SER A 265 -2.06 -6.70 2.95
N ALA A 266 -1.70 -7.61 3.87
CA ALA A 266 -2.08 -7.49 5.27
C ALA A 266 -1.19 -6.49 6.02
N ASN A 267 0.13 -6.52 5.78
CA ASN A 267 1.04 -5.52 6.33
C ASN A 267 1.02 -4.25 5.48
N ASP A 268 0.96 -4.39 4.17
CA ASP A 268 0.94 -3.29 3.20
C ASP A 268 -0.45 -3.11 2.53
N ASN A 269 -1.44 -2.31 3.07
CA ASN A 269 -1.32 -1.55 4.28
C ASN A 269 -2.59 -1.71 5.16
N ALA A 270 -3.19 -2.92 5.19
CA ALA A 270 -4.30 -3.16 6.11
C ALA A 270 -3.87 -2.96 7.59
N SER A 271 -2.56 -3.08 7.88
CA SER A 271 -2.00 -2.82 9.20
C SER A 271 -2.11 -1.34 9.58
N GLY A 272 -1.73 -0.42 8.70
CA GLY A 272 -1.84 1.03 8.91
C GLY A 272 -3.29 1.48 9.03
N VAL A 273 -4.18 0.96 8.18
CA VAL A 273 -5.63 1.19 8.26
C VAL A 273 -6.17 0.76 9.63
N SER A 274 -5.81 -0.44 10.07
CA SER A 274 -6.26 -0.97 11.36
C SER A 274 -5.74 -0.16 12.55
N ALA A 275 -4.46 0.18 12.56
CA ALA A 275 -3.84 0.94 13.65
C ALA A 275 -4.46 2.34 13.79
N THR A 276 -4.74 3.01 12.66
CA THR A 276 -5.34 4.35 12.66
C THR A 276 -6.82 4.34 13.05
N ILE A 277 -7.62 3.38 12.59
CA ILE A 277 -9.03 3.23 13.00
C ILE A 277 -9.12 2.95 14.50
N GLU A 278 -8.30 2.02 15.01
CA GLU A 278 -8.29 1.73 16.45
C GLU A 278 -7.81 2.94 17.27
N ALA A 279 -6.86 3.73 16.76
CA ALA A 279 -6.45 4.97 17.40
C ALA A 279 -7.62 5.96 17.54
N MET A 280 -8.38 6.19 16.49
CA MET A 280 -9.58 7.05 16.53
C MET A 280 -10.64 6.47 17.47
N ASN A 281 -10.87 5.17 17.43
CA ASN A 281 -11.82 4.49 18.32
C ASN A 281 -11.46 4.66 19.81
N VAL A 282 -10.20 4.47 20.17
CA VAL A 282 -9.73 4.59 21.57
C VAL A 282 -9.87 6.04 22.05
N ILE A 283 -9.41 7.02 21.28
CA ILE A 283 -9.53 8.45 21.64
C ILE A 283 -11.02 8.82 21.83
N SER A 284 -11.87 8.50 20.86
CA SER A 284 -13.29 8.80 20.91
C SER A 284 -14.00 8.13 22.10
N THR A 285 -13.67 6.88 22.39
CA THR A 285 -14.24 6.13 23.51
C THR A 285 -13.87 6.77 24.85
N LEU A 286 -12.59 7.11 25.05
CA LEU A 286 -12.13 7.74 26.29
C LEU A 286 -12.73 9.13 26.50
N ILE A 287 -12.96 9.91 25.43
CA ILE A 287 -13.68 11.19 25.51
C ILE A 287 -15.14 10.96 25.92
N ARG A 288 -15.83 10.02 25.31
CA ARG A 288 -17.24 9.70 25.65
C ARG A 288 -17.41 9.21 27.08
N GLU A 289 -16.41 8.53 27.63
CA GLU A 289 -16.39 8.05 29.00
C GLU A 289 -15.92 9.11 30.02
N GLY A 290 -15.53 10.30 29.53
CA GLY A 290 -15.00 11.37 30.40
C GLY A 290 -13.66 11.03 31.05
N ARG A 291 -12.89 10.11 30.46
CA ARG A 291 -11.58 9.67 30.95
C ARG A 291 -10.43 10.56 30.45
N ILE A 292 -10.63 11.20 29.31
CA ILE A 292 -9.77 12.26 28.76
C ILE A 292 -10.63 13.43 28.29
N GLU A 293 -10.03 14.60 28.23
CA GLU A 293 -10.70 15.81 27.76
C GLU A 293 -10.92 15.77 26.22
N LYS A 294 -11.94 16.50 25.74
CA LYS A 294 -12.09 16.80 24.33
C LYS A 294 -10.83 17.53 23.85
N PRO A 295 -10.20 17.14 22.71
CA PRO A 295 -8.97 17.76 22.26
C PRO A 295 -9.16 19.25 21.92
N GLN A 296 -8.10 20.04 22.07
CA GLN A 296 -8.13 21.45 21.69
C GLN A 296 -8.29 21.59 20.18
N HIS A 297 -7.54 20.82 19.40
CA HIS A 297 -7.57 20.82 17.94
C HIS A 297 -8.27 19.57 17.41
N THR A 298 -8.94 19.70 16.27
CA THR A 298 -9.61 18.58 15.59
C THR A 298 -8.61 17.51 15.17
N ILE A 299 -8.96 16.23 15.32
CA ILE A 299 -8.17 15.10 14.84
C ILE A 299 -8.92 14.46 13.67
N LYS A 300 -8.27 14.33 12.52
CA LYS A 300 -8.81 13.67 11.34
C LYS A 300 -7.98 12.46 10.95
N LEU A 301 -8.63 11.38 10.57
CA LEU A 301 -8.04 10.24 9.90
C LEU A 301 -8.47 10.25 8.44
N ILE A 302 -7.51 10.12 7.53
CA ILE A 302 -7.77 9.96 6.10
C ILE A 302 -7.24 8.60 5.64
N LEU A 303 -8.14 7.78 5.08
CA LEU A 303 -7.79 6.52 4.45
C LEU A 303 -8.02 6.65 2.94
N MET A 304 -6.97 6.48 2.14
CA MET A 304 -6.98 6.85 0.73
C MET A 304 -6.29 5.80 -0.16
N PRO A 305 -6.46 5.87 -1.47
CA PRO A 305 -5.53 5.26 -2.41
C PRO A 305 -4.15 5.94 -2.31
N GLU A 306 -3.11 5.17 -2.12
CA GLU A 306 -1.73 5.65 -1.91
C GLU A 306 -1.35 6.71 -2.94
N MET A 307 -0.84 7.83 -2.47
CA MET A 307 -0.47 9.02 -3.25
C MET A 307 -1.67 9.65 -4.00
N MET A 308 -2.45 8.84 -4.72
CA MET A 308 -3.47 9.31 -5.65
C MET A 308 -4.73 9.85 -4.97
N GLY A 309 -5.08 9.40 -3.77
CA GLY A 309 -6.18 9.94 -2.97
C GLY A 309 -5.79 11.20 -2.21
N THR A 310 -4.51 11.32 -1.82
CA THR A 310 -4.00 12.49 -1.09
C THR A 310 -4.15 13.79 -1.88
N TYR A 311 -3.91 13.75 -3.20
CA TYR A 311 -4.03 14.95 -4.05
C TYR A 311 -5.45 15.51 -4.13
N PRO A 312 -6.51 14.74 -4.46
CA PRO A 312 -7.87 15.26 -4.48
C PRO A 312 -8.36 15.69 -3.10
N TYR A 313 -7.98 14.96 -2.03
CA TYR A 313 -8.30 15.38 -0.67
C TYR A 313 -7.76 16.76 -0.35
N LEU A 314 -6.46 16.98 -0.55
CA LEU A 314 -5.81 18.27 -0.28
C LEU A 314 -6.33 19.38 -1.20
N ALA A 315 -6.60 19.09 -2.48
CA ALA A 315 -7.19 20.05 -3.41
C ALA A 315 -8.57 20.55 -2.95
N SER A 316 -9.33 19.69 -2.27
CA SER A 316 -10.67 20.00 -1.75
C SER A 316 -10.65 20.65 -0.36
N HIS A 317 -9.50 20.61 0.33
CA HIS A 317 -9.29 21.16 1.66
C HIS A 317 -8.04 22.08 1.68
N PRO A 318 -8.13 23.26 1.04
CA PRO A 318 -6.94 24.12 0.81
C PRO A 318 -6.49 24.89 2.05
N ASP A 319 -7.15 24.75 3.20
CA ASP A 319 -6.83 25.44 4.46
C ASP A 319 -5.62 24.79 5.16
N TYR A 320 -4.50 24.64 4.44
CA TYR A 320 -3.29 23.95 4.93
C TYR A 320 -2.65 24.60 6.16
N ASP A 321 -2.83 25.91 6.32
CA ASP A 321 -2.36 26.69 7.47
C ASP A 321 -3.06 26.33 8.79
N LYS A 322 -4.20 25.64 8.72
CA LYS A 322 -4.88 25.07 9.89
C LYS A 322 -4.28 23.72 10.31
N ALA A 323 -3.53 23.07 9.44
CA ALA A 323 -2.91 21.79 9.74
C ALA A 323 -1.67 21.95 10.64
N LEU A 324 -1.72 21.40 11.85
CA LEU A 324 -0.58 21.39 12.77
C LEU A 324 0.47 20.35 12.38
N GLY A 325 0.04 19.26 11.80
CA GLY A 325 0.90 18.19 11.30
C GLY A 325 0.14 16.91 11.03
N ALA A 326 0.84 15.94 10.45
CA ALA A 326 0.31 14.64 10.08
C ALA A 326 1.26 13.49 10.49
N MET A 327 0.70 12.31 10.71
CA MET A 327 1.46 11.06 10.78
C MET A 327 0.85 10.06 9.80
N ASN A 328 1.65 9.61 8.84
CA ASN A 328 1.30 8.53 7.93
C ASN A 328 1.72 7.19 8.52
N LEU A 329 0.83 6.20 8.53
CA LEU A 329 1.11 4.83 8.97
C LEU A 329 1.09 3.90 7.77
N ASP A 330 2.24 3.28 7.50
CA ASP A 330 2.41 2.42 6.35
C ASP A 330 3.31 1.22 6.69
N MET A 331 2.75 0.00 6.62
CA MET A 331 3.43 -1.24 6.99
C MET A 331 3.86 -1.24 8.46
N VAL A 332 2.91 -1.26 9.39
CA VAL A 332 3.17 -1.05 10.82
C VAL A 332 2.83 -2.24 11.71
N GLY A 333 2.62 -3.42 11.13
CA GLY A 333 2.17 -4.61 11.85
C GLY A 333 2.99 -5.87 11.64
N GLY A 334 4.05 -5.83 10.84
CA GLY A 334 4.83 -7.00 10.47
C GLY A 334 5.62 -7.60 11.63
N ARG A 335 5.60 -8.94 11.71
CA ARG A 335 6.34 -9.71 12.73
C ARG A 335 7.84 -9.44 12.63
N GLN A 336 8.46 -8.97 13.70
CA GLN A 336 9.88 -8.60 13.75
C GLN A 336 10.80 -9.84 13.86
N THR A 337 11.10 -10.42 12.73
CA THR A 337 12.08 -11.52 12.58
C THR A 337 13.28 -11.03 11.78
N ARG A 338 14.23 -11.91 11.46
CA ARG A 338 15.43 -11.57 10.65
C ARG A 338 15.12 -10.96 9.27
N PHE A 339 13.89 -11.11 8.77
CA PHE A 339 13.48 -10.63 7.43
C PHE A 339 12.73 -9.30 7.46
N TYR A 340 12.39 -8.82 8.66
CA TYR A 340 11.64 -7.60 8.85
C TYR A 340 12.43 -6.59 9.65
N GLY A 341 12.40 -5.36 9.22
CA GLY A 341 13.02 -4.24 9.91
C GLY A 341 12.31 -3.84 11.20
N PRO A 342 12.91 -2.92 11.95
CA PRO A 342 12.26 -2.29 13.09
C PRO A 342 11.09 -1.40 12.63
N ILE A 343 10.17 -1.10 13.54
CA ILE A 343 9.27 0.03 13.35
C ILE A 343 10.11 1.30 13.30
N THR A 344 9.98 2.04 12.22
CA THR A 344 10.81 3.20 11.92
C THR A 344 9.95 4.45 11.87
N LEU A 345 10.32 5.44 12.68
CA LEU A 345 9.80 6.80 12.56
C LEU A 345 10.69 7.57 11.57
N THR A 346 10.18 7.80 10.37
CA THR A 346 10.80 8.69 9.38
C THR A 346 10.37 10.12 9.67
N LYS A 347 11.34 10.97 9.97
CA LYS A 347 11.13 12.38 10.34
C LYS A 347 10.59 13.22 9.17
N ASN A 348 9.87 14.27 9.50
CA ASN A 348 9.57 15.36 8.57
C ASN A 348 10.87 16.00 8.05
N PRO A 349 10.91 16.48 6.78
CA PRO A 349 12.13 17.06 6.22
C PRO A 349 12.63 18.29 6.99
N TRP A 350 13.95 18.45 7.05
CA TRP A 350 14.59 19.64 7.66
C TRP A 350 14.26 20.96 6.95
N SER A 351 13.79 20.90 5.71
CA SER A 351 13.37 22.07 4.93
C SER A 351 12.12 22.76 5.49
N THR A 352 11.32 22.03 6.30
CA THR A 352 10.09 22.53 6.94
C THR A 352 10.19 22.32 8.46
N PRO A 353 11.05 23.08 9.18
CA PRO A 353 11.30 22.89 10.60
C PRO A 353 10.02 23.15 11.43
N ASN A 354 9.74 22.24 12.37
CA ASN A 354 8.58 22.30 13.28
C ASN A 354 8.79 21.33 14.43
N LEU A 355 7.85 21.25 15.39
CA LEU A 355 7.92 20.37 16.56
C LEU A 355 7.36 18.95 16.34
N ILE A 356 6.94 18.62 15.13
CA ILE A 356 6.28 17.32 14.88
C ILE A 356 7.23 16.14 15.10
N ASN A 357 8.51 16.31 14.77
CA ASN A 357 9.53 15.28 14.95
C ASN A 357 9.73 14.93 16.43
N GLU A 358 9.73 15.92 17.30
CA GLU A 358 9.87 15.80 18.74
C GLU A 358 8.63 15.13 19.34
N VAL A 359 7.43 15.60 18.98
CA VAL A 359 6.17 14.99 19.42
C VAL A 359 6.07 13.52 18.98
N ALA A 360 6.44 13.20 17.73
CA ALA A 360 6.40 11.85 17.21
C ALA A 360 7.44 10.93 17.90
N THR A 361 8.65 11.43 18.15
CA THR A 361 9.70 10.70 18.86
C THR A 361 9.29 10.42 20.31
N TYR A 362 8.77 11.43 21.00
CA TYR A 362 8.20 11.27 22.33
C TYR A 362 7.07 10.23 22.36
N SER A 363 6.15 10.30 21.40
CA SER A 363 5.00 9.39 21.32
C SER A 363 5.43 7.94 21.13
N MET A 364 6.46 7.71 20.29
CA MET A 364 7.02 6.38 20.09
C MET A 364 7.75 5.87 21.35
N SER A 365 8.48 6.75 22.06
CA SER A 365 9.10 6.42 23.35
C SER A 365 8.05 6.02 24.40
N GLU A 366 6.95 6.79 24.51
CA GLU A 366 5.83 6.49 25.39
C GLU A 366 5.19 5.12 25.09
N ALA A 367 4.97 4.81 23.80
CA ALA A 367 4.45 3.51 23.37
C ALA A 367 5.38 2.35 23.78
N GLY A 368 6.69 2.59 23.89
CA GLY A 368 7.69 1.60 24.30
C GLY A 368 7.87 1.40 25.80
N LYS A 369 7.47 2.37 26.63
CA LYS A 369 7.81 2.38 28.08
C LYS A 369 7.31 1.15 28.87
N GLU A 370 6.12 0.66 28.60
CA GLU A 370 5.56 -0.48 29.34
C GLU A 370 6.10 -1.85 28.92
N ALA A 371 6.68 -1.97 27.76
CA ALA A 371 7.40 -3.18 27.39
C ALA A 371 8.51 -3.53 28.40
N ARG A 372 8.98 -2.54 29.17
CA ARG A 372 10.01 -2.67 30.21
C ARG A 372 9.48 -2.92 31.63
N SER A 373 8.18 -2.72 31.90
CA SER A 373 7.64 -2.68 33.28
C SER A 373 6.92 -3.94 33.75
N LEU A 374 6.66 -4.91 32.86
CA LEU A 374 6.06 -6.19 33.24
C LEU A 374 7.13 -7.11 33.85
N GLY A 375 7.41 -6.94 35.08
CA GLY A 375 8.49 -7.41 35.93
C GLY A 375 8.88 -8.88 35.97
N ASN A 376 8.57 -9.72 34.98
CA ASN A 376 8.90 -11.15 34.96
C ASN A 376 9.53 -11.65 33.64
N GLY A 377 10.37 -10.86 33.04
CA GLY A 377 11.48 -11.41 32.25
C GLY A 377 11.26 -11.73 30.78
N PHE A 378 10.05 -11.69 30.22
CA PHE A 378 9.83 -11.87 28.78
C PHE A 378 8.81 -10.88 28.28
N VAL A 379 9.26 -9.69 27.96
CA VAL A 379 8.49 -8.75 27.17
C VAL A 379 9.10 -8.75 25.77
N ALA A 380 8.30 -9.04 24.76
CA ALA A 380 8.68 -8.83 23.37
C ALA A 380 8.89 -7.33 23.17
N LEU A 381 10.15 -6.88 23.19
CA LEU A 381 10.49 -5.51 22.87
C LEU A 381 10.24 -5.32 21.39
N THR A 382 9.31 -4.45 21.03
CA THR A 382 9.20 -3.98 19.65
C THR A 382 10.45 -3.21 19.31
N ASN A 383 11.25 -3.71 18.35
CA ASN A 383 12.40 -2.98 17.82
C ASN A 383 11.89 -1.76 17.07
N HIS A 384 12.42 -0.60 17.42
CA HIS A 384 12.06 0.65 16.78
C HIS A 384 13.26 1.58 16.65
N ARG A 385 13.20 2.50 15.70
CA ARG A 385 14.25 3.50 15.44
C ARG A 385 13.67 4.78 14.86
N VAL A 386 14.46 5.83 14.87
CA VAL A 386 14.15 7.11 14.25
C VAL A 386 15.16 7.35 13.12
N GLU A 387 14.67 7.76 11.95
CA GLU A 387 15.48 8.05 10.77
C GLU A 387 15.19 9.44 10.20
N SER A 388 16.15 9.96 9.44
CA SER A 388 15.93 11.17 8.64
C SER A 388 14.87 10.94 7.58
N PHE A 389 14.31 12.02 7.03
CA PHE A 389 13.35 11.96 5.96
C PHE A 389 13.81 11.10 4.78
N SER A 390 12.94 10.23 4.35
CA SER A 390 13.03 9.47 3.09
C SER A 390 11.64 9.38 2.47
N GLY A 391 11.54 9.30 1.14
CA GLY A 391 10.27 9.10 0.46
C GLY A 391 9.78 7.66 0.52
N GLY A 392 8.60 7.40 -0.04
CA GLY A 392 8.08 6.04 -0.27
C GLY A 392 6.59 5.86 0.03
N SER A 393 5.89 6.86 0.60
CA SER A 393 4.46 6.81 0.90
C SER A 393 3.84 8.21 0.97
N ASP A 394 2.58 8.33 1.36
CA ASP A 394 1.77 9.55 1.34
C ASP A 394 2.36 10.76 2.07
N HIS A 395 3.19 10.54 3.10
CA HIS A 395 3.83 11.62 3.88
C HIS A 395 4.61 12.62 3.02
N VAL A 396 5.10 12.19 1.85
CA VAL A 396 5.86 13.07 0.94
C VAL A 396 5.00 14.16 0.32
N ILE A 397 3.69 13.91 0.15
CA ILE A 397 2.75 14.88 -0.44
C ILE A 397 2.39 15.92 0.60
N TYR A 398 2.07 15.50 1.84
CA TYR A 398 1.82 16.43 2.95
C TYR A 398 3.03 17.33 3.20
N ALA A 399 4.23 16.74 3.23
CA ALA A 399 5.48 17.45 3.52
C ALA A 399 6.04 18.22 2.31
N ASP A 400 5.42 18.15 1.12
CA ASP A 400 5.83 18.95 -0.04
C ASP A 400 5.79 20.45 0.33
N PRO A 401 6.84 21.23 0.02
CA PRO A 401 6.88 22.65 0.36
C PRO A 401 5.72 23.50 -0.20
N SER A 402 5.06 23.04 -1.26
CA SER A 402 3.87 23.72 -1.82
C SER A 402 2.61 23.48 -1.00
N ILE A 403 2.55 22.39 -0.23
CA ILE A 403 1.47 22.05 0.72
C ILE A 403 1.85 22.49 2.13
N ASN A 404 3.10 22.20 2.53
CA ASN A 404 3.71 22.59 3.78
C ASN A 404 2.94 22.13 5.05
N ILE A 405 2.35 20.92 4.99
CA ILE A 405 1.83 20.24 6.18
C ILE A 405 2.96 19.36 6.72
N PRO A 406 3.54 19.67 7.89
CA PRO A 406 4.57 18.82 8.45
C PRO A 406 4.07 17.40 8.63
N CYS A 407 4.80 16.41 8.08
CA CYS A 407 4.37 15.02 8.12
C CYS A 407 5.55 14.07 8.40
N CYS A 408 5.40 13.23 9.42
CA CYS A 408 6.27 12.09 9.67
C CYS A 408 5.57 10.79 9.24
N MET A 409 6.35 9.74 9.05
CA MET A 409 5.83 8.42 8.71
C MET A 409 6.26 7.41 9.77
N LEU A 410 5.32 6.59 10.21
CA LEU A 410 5.61 5.37 10.96
C LEU A 410 5.50 4.20 9.99
N GLY A 411 6.56 3.40 9.86
CA GLY A 411 6.61 2.31 8.91
C GLY A 411 7.57 1.20 9.33
N GLN A 412 7.66 0.14 8.54
CA GLN A 412 8.54 -0.99 8.78
C GLN A 412 9.27 -1.39 7.50
N TRP A 413 10.59 -1.25 7.51
CA TRP A 413 11.42 -1.62 6.39
C TRP A 413 12.77 -2.16 6.86
N PRO A 414 13.36 -3.20 6.20
CA PRO A 414 12.82 -3.95 5.05
C PRO A 414 11.75 -4.97 5.44
N ASP A 415 10.99 -5.43 4.44
CA ASP A 415 9.95 -6.46 4.57
C ASP A 415 10.14 -7.54 3.49
N LEU A 416 10.13 -8.82 3.89
CA LEU A 416 10.26 -9.96 2.98
C LEU A 416 9.09 -10.05 2.02
N ASN A 417 7.87 -9.83 2.51
CA ASN A 417 6.63 -10.07 1.76
C ASN A 417 6.12 -8.84 1.01
N TYR A 418 6.84 -7.72 1.10
CA TYR A 418 6.49 -6.47 0.42
C TYR A 418 6.10 -6.70 -1.05
N HIS A 419 4.88 -6.30 -1.42
CA HIS A 419 4.31 -6.41 -2.76
C HIS A 419 4.18 -7.85 -3.28
N THR A 420 3.93 -8.82 -2.41
CA THR A 420 3.81 -10.24 -2.80
C THR A 420 2.53 -10.91 -2.29
N ALA A 421 2.20 -12.06 -2.89
CA ALA A 421 1.08 -12.91 -2.48
C ALA A 421 1.24 -13.48 -1.06
N THR A 422 2.44 -13.40 -0.47
CA THR A 422 2.71 -13.87 0.89
C THR A 422 2.55 -12.81 1.98
N ASP A 423 2.16 -11.58 1.61
CA ASP A 423 1.74 -10.57 2.59
C ASP A 423 0.32 -10.87 3.09
N THR A 424 0.22 -11.83 4.00
CA THR A 424 -1.03 -12.38 4.56
C THR A 424 -1.13 -12.10 6.05
N LEU A 425 -2.28 -12.43 6.65
CA LEU A 425 -2.51 -12.22 8.09
C LEU A 425 -1.46 -12.93 8.97
N ASP A 426 -0.84 -14.00 8.49
CA ASP A 426 0.17 -14.76 9.22
C ASP A 426 1.46 -13.96 9.50
N VAL A 427 1.72 -12.91 8.74
CA VAL A 427 2.90 -12.05 8.94
C VAL A 427 2.68 -10.96 9.97
N ILE A 428 1.45 -10.76 10.40
CA ILE A 428 1.08 -9.73 11.38
C ILE A 428 1.40 -10.19 12.81
N ASP A 429 2.03 -9.30 13.56
CA ASP A 429 2.25 -9.44 14.99
C ASP A 429 1.34 -8.45 15.76
N PRO A 430 0.40 -8.95 16.57
CA PRO A 430 -0.54 -8.09 17.29
C PRO A 430 0.13 -7.14 18.29
N GLU A 431 1.28 -7.48 18.85
CA GLU A 431 2.01 -6.61 19.78
C GLU A 431 2.75 -5.48 19.04
N VAL A 432 3.32 -5.78 17.86
CA VAL A 432 3.90 -4.75 16.99
C VAL A 432 2.81 -3.78 16.51
N LEU A 433 1.68 -4.31 16.09
CA LEU A 433 0.53 -3.50 15.64
C LEU A 433 -0.03 -2.64 16.78
N LYS A 434 -0.11 -3.19 18.01
CA LYS A 434 -0.49 -2.44 19.20
C LYS A 434 0.47 -1.30 19.54
N PHE A 435 1.78 -1.54 19.44
CA PHE A 435 2.80 -0.51 19.62
C PHE A 435 2.61 0.64 18.63
N SER A 436 2.40 0.33 17.35
CA SER A 436 2.18 1.34 16.30
C SER A 436 0.89 2.14 16.52
N CYS A 437 -0.18 1.46 16.91
CA CYS A 437 -1.45 2.11 17.30
C CYS A 437 -1.26 3.06 18.49
N LEU A 438 -0.56 2.64 19.53
CA LEU A 438 -0.27 3.49 20.70
C LEU A 438 0.56 4.72 20.32
N THR A 439 1.56 4.54 19.42
CA THR A 439 2.34 5.67 18.91
C THR A 439 1.44 6.69 18.20
N ALA A 440 0.52 6.21 17.34
CA ALA A 440 -0.44 7.07 16.63
C ALA A 440 -1.41 7.79 17.58
N ILE A 441 -1.92 7.11 18.60
CA ILE A 441 -2.79 7.72 19.63
C ILE A 441 -2.06 8.84 20.38
N CYS A 442 -0.87 8.52 20.91
CA CYS A 442 -0.06 9.49 21.65
C CYS A 442 0.30 10.69 20.78
N PHE A 443 0.70 10.44 19.51
CA PHE A 443 1.00 11.50 18.57
C PHE A 443 -0.21 12.41 18.34
N ALA A 444 -1.34 11.83 17.91
CA ALA A 444 -2.51 12.62 17.52
C ALA A 444 -3.09 13.42 18.70
N TYR A 445 -3.27 12.76 19.85
CA TYR A 445 -3.86 13.41 21.03
C TYR A 445 -2.92 14.45 21.67
N ASN A 446 -1.62 14.14 21.77
CA ASN A 446 -0.66 15.08 22.35
C ASN A 446 -0.43 16.29 21.44
N LEU A 447 -0.29 16.09 20.14
CA LEU A 447 -0.16 17.22 19.19
C LEU A 447 -1.42 18.09 19.17
N ALA A 448 -2.61 17.49 19.26
CA ALA A 448 -3.88 18.21 19.32
C ALA A 448 -4.10 18.98 20.63
N ASN A 449 -3.29 18.75 21.67
CA ASN A 449 -3.38 19.42 22.96
C ASN A 449 -2.06 20.10 23.36
N LEU A 450 -1.07 20.17 22.49
CA LEU A 450 0.27 20.68 22.79
C LEU A 450 0.23 22.13 23.26
N THR A 451 0.87 22.42 24.39
CA THR A 451 1.02 23.75 24.97
C THR A 451 2.48 24.12 25.18
N ALA A 452 2.76 25.39 25.46
CA ALA A 452 4.12 25.85 25.75
C ALA A 452 4.70 25.18 27.02
N ASP A 453 3.86 24.75 27.96
CA ASP A 453 4.28 24.09 29.19
C ASP A 453 4.79 22.65 28.94
N ASP A 454 4.46 22.06 27.80
CA ASP A 454 4.92 20.71 27.41
C ASP A 454 6.31 20.71 26.76
N LEU A 455 6.83 21.88 26.31
CA LEU A 455 8.10 21.97 25.59
C LEU A 455 9.31 21.42 26.37
N PRO A 456 9.46 21.68 27.69
CA PRO A 456 10.58 21.10 28.45
C PRO A 456 10.63 19.58 28.37
N LEU A 457 9.45 18.93 28.46
CA LEU A 457 9.34 17.46 28.38
C LEU A 457 9.76 16.90 27.02
N LEU A 458 9.42 17.61 25.93
CA LEU A 458 9.82 17.21 24.58
C LEU A 458 11.35 17.26 24.37
N PHE A 459 12.03 18.21 25.04
CA PHE A 459 13.48 18.40 24.89
C PHE A 459 14.32 17.58 25.89
N GLU A 460 13.72 17.04 26.95
CA GLU A 460 14.42 16.12 27.88
C GLU A 460 14.61 14.70 27.32
N GLU A 461 13.80 14.29 26.36
CA GLU A 461 13.82 12.95 25.73
C GLU A 461 14.70 12.90 24.46
N LEU A 462 15.26 14.05 24.00
CA LEU A 462 16.15 14.17 22.85
C LEU A 462 17.63 14.09 23.26
#